data_a46bdb31ef22829e3fba508853f13fcb
#
_entry.id   a46bdb31ef22829e3fba508853f13fcb
#
_cell.length_a   1.000
_cell.length_b   1.000
_cell.length_c   1.000
_cell.angle_alpha   90.00
_cell.angle_beta   90.00
_cell.angle_gamma   90.00
#
_symmetry.space_group_name_H-M   'P 1'
#
loop_
_entity.id
_entity.type
_entity.pdbx_description
1 polymer ?
#
loop_
_entity_poly.entity_id
_entity_poly.type
_entity_poly.pdbx_seq_one_letter_code
_entity_poly.pdbx_strand_id
1 'polypeptide(L)'
;MIDILSMNIRGVGTEHKFLALKHLFVSSKSKMLLIQETMHDSAQTILYFRRMMPTWHMVASNAEGMSGGLAILWDPKWITAAAF
;
A
#
# COMPACT_ATOMS: atom_id res chain seq x y z
N MET A 1 -15.96 -10.12 8.92
CA MET A 1 -14.91 -9.29 9.54
C MET A 1 -13.94 -8.83 8.48
N ILE A 2 -13.55 -7.56 8.54
CA ILE A 2 -12.55 -7.01 7.61
C ILE A 2 -11.18 -7.19 8.23
N ASP A 3 -10.31 -7.90 7.52
CA ASP A 3 -8.94 -8.09 7.97
C ASP A 3 -8.07 -6.95 7.44
N ILE A 4 -7.36 -6.32 8.35
CA ILE A 4 -6.48 -5.20 8.05
C ILE A 4 -5.05 -5.62 8.40
N LEU A 5 -4.16 -5.50 7.42
CA LEU A 5 -2.73 -5.70 7.65
C LEU A 5 -2.05 -4.34 7.69
N SER A 6 -1.37 -4.04 8.78
CA SER A 6 -0.61 -2.80 8.94
C SER A 6 0.87 -3.15 8.99
N MET A 7 1.68 -2.41 8.24
CA MET A 7 3.12 -2.66 8.31
C MET A 7 3.93 -1.42 7.91
N ASN A 8 5.10 -1.36 8.50
CA ASN A 8 6.11 -0.35 8.23
C ASN A 8 7.13 -0.96 7.26
N ILE A 9 7.22 -0.43 6.05
CA ILE A 9 8.05 -1.04 5.01
C ILE A 9 9.42 -0.38 4.84
N ARG A 10 9.64 0.76 5.48
CA ARG A 10 10.92 1.48 5.40
C ARG A 10 11.36 1.76 3.97
N GLY A 11 10.44 2.30 3.21
CA GLY A 11 10.66 2.66 1.83
C GLY A 11 10.23 1.60 0.85
N VAL A 12 9.68 2.05 -0.28
CA VAL A 12 9.48 1.19 -1.44
C VAL A 12 10.86 0.95 -2.04
N GLY A 13 11.18 -0.26 -2.37
CA GLY A 13 12.55 -0.60 -2.68
C GLY A 13 12.71 -1.26 -4.03
N THR A 14 13.62 -2.22 -4.04
CA THR A 14 14.00 -2.96 -5.24
C THR A 14 12.88 -3.89 -5.71
N GLU A 15 13.05 -4.45 -6.91
CA GLU A 15 12.14 -5.46 -7.45
C GLU A 15 12.04 -6.68 -6.53
N HIS A 16 13.10 -7.03 -5.86
CA HIS A 16 13.11 -8.13 -4.90
C HIS A 16 12.13 -7.86 -3.75
N LYS A 17 12.16 -6.63 -3.22
CA LYS A 17 11.24 -6.21 -2.16
C LYS A 17 9.80 -6.17 -2.67
N PHE A 18 9.59 -5.73 -3.90
CA PHE A 18 8.29 -5.71 -4.53
C PHE A 18 7.66 -7.12 -4.55
N LEU A 19 8.42 -8.11 -4.98
CA LEU A 19 7.93 -9.48 -5.05
C LEU A 19 7.64 -10.05 -3.65
N ALA A 20 8.49 -9.74 -2.68
CA ALA A 20 8.29 -10.19 -1.30
C ALA A 20 7.02 -9.59 -0.70
N LEU A 21 6.80 -8.29 -0.90
CA LEU A 21 5.60 -7.61 -0.40
C LEU A 21 4.34 -8.14 -1.08
N LYS A 22 4.39 -8.33 -2.39
CA LYS A 22 3.26 -8.88 -3.14
C LYS A 22 2.87 -10.25 -2.61
N HIS A 23 3.86 -11.12 -2.41
CA HIS A 23 3.62 -12.45 -1.85
C HIS A 23 2.96 -12.38 -0.47
N LEU A 24 3.48 -11.51 0.39
CA LEU A 24 2.94 -11.32 1.73
C LEU A 24 1.49 -10.84 1.68
N PHE A 25 1.20 -9.82 0.87
CA PHE A 25 -0.14 -9.23 0.80
C PHE A 25 -1.16 -10.22 0.25
N VAL A 26 -0.81 -10.95 -0.79
CA VAL A 26 -1.70 -11.97 -1.37
C VAL A 26 -1.93 -13.11 -0.37
N SER A 27 -0.87 -13.56 0.30
CA SER A 27 -0.98 -14.66 1.27
C SER A 27 -1.79 -14.29 2.51
N SER A 28 -1.73 -13.03 2.92
CA SER A 28 -2.42 -12.58 4.14
C SER A 28 -3.93 -12.63 4.00
N LYS A 29 -4.44 -12.56 2.77
CA LYS A 29 -5.87 -12.47 2.47
C LYS A 29 -6.56 -11.29 3.15
N SER A 30 -5.80 -10.27 3.48
CA SER A 30 -6.33 -9.05 4.07
C SER A 30 -7.13 -8.27 3.04
N LYS A 31 -8.11 -7.52 3.51
CA LYS A 31 -8.99 -6.72 2.64
C LYS A 31 -8.59 -5.26 2.61
N MET A 32 -7.71 -4.86 3.50
CA MET A 32 -7.16 -3.51 3.58
C MET A 32 -5.71 -3.60 4.04
N LEU A 33 -4.89 -2.75 3.46
CA LEU A 33 -3.47 -2.64 3.82
C LEU A 33 -3.18 -1.22 4.26
N LEU A 34 -2.55 -1.08 5.42
CA LEU A 34 -2.05 0.19 5.91
C LEU A 34 -0.52 0.13 5.85
N ILE A 35 0.07 0.90 4.95
CA ILE A 35 1.50 0.85 4.70
C ILE A 35 2.12 2.13 5.23
N GLN A 36 3.06 2.00 6.14
CA GLN A 36 3.75 3.11 6.78
C GLN A 36 5.18 3.25 6.26
N GLU A 37 5.70 4.45 6.31
CA GLU A 37 7.07 4.78 5.89
C GLU A 37 7.37 4.36 4.46
N THR A 38 6.54 4.83 3.52
CA THR A 38 6.77 4.58 2.10
C THR A 38 8.02 5.31 1.59
N MET A 39 8.36 6.44 2.22
CA MET A 39 9.57 7.23 1.95
C MET A 39 9.66 7.77 0.53
N HIS A 40 8.52 7.89 -0.14
CA HIS A 40 8.40 8.43 -1.49
C HIS A 40 7.22 9.38 -1.58
N ASP A 41 7.14 10.14 -2.68
CA ASP A 41 5.97 10.96 -2.91
C ASP A 41 4.74 10.09 -3.22
N SER A 42 3.56 10.71 -3.14
CA SER A 42 2.31 9.98 -3.32
C SER A 42 2.16 9.39 -4.72
N ALA A 43 2.62 10.10 -5.74
CA ALA A 43 2.50 9.64 -7.13
C ALA A 43 3.32 8.39 -7.38
N GLN A 44 4.57 8.36 -6.92
CA GLN A 44 5.44 7.20 -7.06
C GLN A 44 4.95 6.02 -6.24
N THR A 45 4.46 6.28 -5.04
CA THR A 45 3.91 5.25 -4.17
C THR A 45 2.68 4.59 -4.80
N ILE A 46 1.80 5.39 -5.38
CA ILE A 46 0.61 4.87 -6.07
C ILE A 46 1.01 4.03 -7.27
N LEU A 47 1.97 4.47 -8.08
CA LEU A 47 2.43 3.68 -9.22
C LEU A 47 3.01 2.33 -8.78
N TYR A 48 3.79 2.33 -7.72
CA TYR A 48 4.40 1.13 -7.18
C TYR A 48 3.33 0.11 -6.74
N PHE A 49 2.38 0.54 -5.93
CA PHE A 49 1.36 -0.36 -5.41
C PHE A 49 0.29 -0.71 -6.45
N ARG A 50 0.07 0.14 -7.45
CA ARG A 50 -0.83 -0.19 -8.55
C ARG A 50 -0.29 -1.34 -9.41
N ARG A 51 1.01 -1.40 -9.61
CA ARG A 51 1.63 -2.55 -10.27
C ARG A 51 1.44 -3.82 -9.45
N MET A 52 1.49 -3.71 -8.14
CA MET A 52 1.38 -4.84 -7.22
C MET A 52 -0.06 -5.34 -7.09
N MET A 53 -1.00 -4.42 -6.94
CA MET A 53 -2.40 -4.71 -6.66
C MET A 53 -3.29 -3.91 -7.63
N PRO A 54 -3.31 -4.28 -8.92
CA PRO A 54 -3.93 -3.44 -9.96
C PRO A 54 -5.46 -3.28 -9.82
N THR A 55 -6.12 -4.20 -9.13
CA THR A 55 -7.58 -4.13 -8.94
C THR A 55 -7.99 -3.45 -7.64
N TRP A 56 -7.02 -3.11 -6.81
CA TRP A 56 -7.29 -2.46 -5.53
C TRP A 56 -7.34 -0.95 -5.69
N HIS A 57 -8.13 -0.31 -4.84
CA HIS A 57 -8.14 1.15 -4.71
C HIS A 57 -7.08 1.56 -3.69
N MET A 58 -6.58 2.78 -3.82
CA MET A 58 -5.53 3.25 -2.93
C MET A 58 -5.46 4.76 -2.85
N VAL A 59 -4.96 5.24 -1.72
CA VAL A 59 -4.58 6.63 -1.50
C VAL A 59 -3.21 6.64 -0.85
N ALA A 60 -2.46 7.70 -1.06
CA ALA A 60 -1.14 7.83 -0.48
C ALA A 60 -0.85 9.28 -0.11
N SER A 61 -0.02 9.47 0.90
CA SER A 61 0.50 10.78 1.28
C SER A 61 1.99 10.85 0.95
N ASN A 62 2.50 12.08 0.78
CA ASN A 62 3.90 12.30 0.51
C ASN A 62 4.75 12.03 1.74
N ALA A 63 5.95 11.49 1.52
CA ALA A 63 6.99 11.49 2.53
C ALA A 63 7.51 12.93 2.71
N GLU A 64 7.97 13.22 3.91
CA GLU A 64 8.61 14.50 4.21
C GLU A 64 10.09 14.24 4.48
N GLY A 65 10.94 14.77 3.59
CA GLY A 65 12.37 14.54 3.68
C GLY A 65 12.73 13.07 3.49
N MET A 66 13.46 12.52 4.47
CA MET A 66 13.97 11.14 4.42
C MET A 66 13.06 10.15 5.17
N SER A 67 11.89 10.58 5.58
CA SER A 67 11.02 9.75 6.40
C SER A 67 9.55 9.99 6.09
N GLY A 68 8.70 9.15 6.62
CA GLY A 68 7.25 9.29 6.50
C GLY A 68 6.70 8.71 5.21
N GLY A 69 5.53 9.22 4.85
CA GLY A 69 4.76 8.65 3.75
C GLY A 69 3.86 7.52 4.21
N LEU A 70 2.65 7.51 3.68
CA LEU A 70 1.63 6.56 4.08
C LEU A 70 0.85 6.14 2.85
N ALA A 71 0.48 4.87 2.79
CA ALA A 71 -0.43 4.39 1.75
C ALA A 71 -1.51 3.51 2.39
N ILE A 72 -2.72 3.66 1.90
CA ILE A 72 -3.85 2.82 2.29
C ILE A 72 -4.39 2.20 1.03
N LEU A 73 -4.48 0.87 1.01
CA LEU A 73 -5.00 0.10 -0.11
C LEU A 73 -6.18 -0.74 0.39
N TRP A 74 -7.20 -0.89 -0.46
CA TRP A 74 -8.33 -1.74 -0.10
C TRP A 74 -8.89 -2.45 -1.30
N ASP A 75 -9.46 -3.62 -1.05
CA ASP A 75 -10.15 -4.40 -2.07
C ASP A 75 -11.58 -3.85 -2.24
N PRO A 76 -11.92 -3.29 -3.40
CA PRO A 76 -13.24 -2.71 -3.60
C PRO A 76 -14.39 -3.71 -3.58
N LYS A 77 -14.10 -5.00 -3.67
CA LYS A 77 -15.13 -6.04 -3.54
C LYS A 77 -15.73 -6.06 -2.13
N TRP A 78 -14.94 -5.67 -1.13
CA TRP A 78 -15.31 -5.79 0.27
C TRP A 78 -15.51 -4.46 0.97
N ILE A 79 -14.88 -3.41 0.45
CA ILE A 79 -14.85 -2.11 1.11
C ILE A 79 -15.24 -1.04 0.11
N THR A 80 -16.23 -0.21 0.46
CA THR A 80 -16.60 0.96 -0.30
C THR A 80 -16.13 2.18 0.47
N ALA A 81 -15.32 3.01 -0.18
CA ALA A 81 -14.86 4.27 0.39
C ALA A 81 -15.49 5.42 -0.38
N ALA A 82 -16.13 6.34 0.34
CA ALA A 82 -16.69 7.53 -0.27
C ALA A 82 -15.63 8.61 -0.40
N ALA A 83 -15.67 9.34 -1.51
CA ALA A 83 -14.85 10.54 -1.69
C ALA A 83 -15.53 11.73 -1.01
N PHE A 84 -14.76 12.58 -0.39
CA PHE A 84 -15.25 13.76 0.29
C PHE A 84 -14.61 15.02 -0.30
#